data_fbbcb17257cf9d0f43b9a807d426cebe
#
_entry.id   fbbcb17257cf9d0f43b9a807d426cebe
#
_cell.length_a   1.000
_cell.length_b   1.000
_cell.length_c   1.000
_cell.angle_alpha   90.00
_cell.angle_beta   90.00
_cell.angle_gamma   90.00
#
_symmetry.space_group_name_H-M   'P 1'
#
loop_
_entity.id
_entity.type
_entity.pdbx_description
1 polymer ?
#
loop_
_entity_poly.entity_id
_entity_poly.type
_entity_poly.pdbx_seq_one_letter_code
_entity_poly.pdbx_strand_id
1 'polypeptide(L)'
;RYQDVEELLSAGLDVYTTVNIQHFESMNDVVRQITGVTVRETIPDRLMDEADEIEVIDLPPDELIQRLHEGKVYVPQQAAQAIEKFFRKGNLTALREISLRRAAERVDDQMRSYMRAQSISGPWPAGDRILVCLSSHPLGERLVRAGRRLADDLNAEWVVVFVETAGHLHMPRENRERIQRNLNLAEQMGARVENISGTSVADTVLEYARRSNV
;
A
#
# COMPACT_ATOMS: atom_id res chain seq x y z
N ARG A 1 7.77 -11.38 -21.41
CA ARG A 1 6.64 -12.16 -20.85
C ARG A 1 5.45 -11.29 -20.48
N TYR A 2 5.61 -10.21 -19.66
CA TYR A 2 4.46 -9.34 -19.38
C TYR A 2 3.97 -8.59 -20.62
N GLN A 3 4.85 -8.23 -21.54
CA GLN A 3 4.51 -7.63 -22.84
C GLN A 3 3.64 -8.56 -23.68
N ASP A 4 3.92 -9.86 -23.65
CA ASP A 4 3.09 -10.87 -24.35
C ASP A 4 1.67 -10.89 -23.78
N VAL A 5 1.52 -10.72 -22.46
CA VAL A 5 0.21 -10.60 -21.80
C VAL A 5 -0.52 -9.34 -22.27
N GLU A 6 0.18 -8.19 -22.30
CA GLU A 6 -0.40 -6.92 -22.77
C GLU A 6 -0.83 -7.01 -24.25
N GLU A 7 -0.06 -7.68 -25.10
CA GLU A 7 -0.42 -7.92 -26.51
C GLU A 7 -1.68 -8.78 -26.64
N LEU A 8 -1.80 -9.85 -25.86
CA LEU A 8 -2.97 -10.72 -25.85
C LEU A 8 -4.23 -9.99 -25.36
N LEU A 9 -4.11 -9.22 -24.27
CA LEU A 9 -5.21 -8.40 -23.76
C LEU A 9 -5.64 -7.33 -24.78
N SER A 10 -4.68 -6.69 -25.46
CA SER A 10 -4.95 -5.71 -26.51
C SER A 10 -5.64 -6.33 -27.74
N ALA A 11 -5.43 -7.62 -27.95
CA ALA A 11 -6.12 -8.38 -29.00
C ALA A 11 -7.53 -8.85 -28.59
N GLY A 12 -7.99 -8.49 -27.38
CA GLY A 12 -9.32 -8.83 -26.85
C GLY A 12 -9.43 -10.27 -26.32
N LEU A 13 -8.31 -10.87 -25.93
CA LEU A 13 -8.29 -12.24 -25.38
C LEU A 13 -8.31 -12.18 -23.85
N ASP A 14 -9.04 -13.09 -23.22
CA ASP A 14 -8.98 -13.31 -21.79
C ASP A 14 -7.69 -14.03 -21.41
N VAL A 15 -6.95 -13.50 -20.44
CA VAL A 15 -5.65 -14.04 -20.04
C VAL A 15 -5.68 -14.41 -18.56
N TYR A 16 -5.42 -15.66 -18.27
CA TYR A 16 -5.20 -16.17 -16.92
C TYR A 16 -3.70 -16.40 -16.70
N THR A 17 -3.17 -15.73 -15.69
CA THR A 17 -1.74 -15.81 -15.39
C THR A 17 -1.49 -15.97 -13.90
N THR A 18 -0.32 -16.44 -13.53
CA THR A 18 0.12 -16.49 -12.14
C THR A 18 1.37 -15.64 -11.97
N VAL A 19 1.44 -14.93 -10.87
CA VAL A 19 2.58 -14.11 -10.52
C VAL A 19 2.93 -14.27 -9.04
N ASN A 20 4.22 -14.23 -8.73
CA ASN A 20 4.67 -14.19 -7.35
C ASN A 20 5.01 -12.75 -6.97
N ILE A 21 4.74 -12.39 -5.72
CA ILE A 21 4.93 -11.02 -5.19
C ILE A 21 6.33 -10.45 -5.43
N GLN A 22 7.37 -11.29 -5.43
CA GLN A 22 8.75 -10.87 -5.65
C GLN A 22 9.04 -10.33 -7.06
N HIS A 23 8.14 -10.53 -8.01
CA HIS A 23 8.31 -10.04 -9.38
C HIS A 23 7.72 -8.65 -9.59
N PHE A 24 6.97 -8.09 -8.65
CA PHE A 24 6.52 -6.70 -8.78
C PHE A 24 7.67 -5.72 -8.59
N GLU A 25 7.74 -4.73 -9.46
CA GLU A 25 8.85 -3.77 -9.49
C GLU A 25 8.99 -3.01 -8.18
N SER A 26 7.89 -2.54 -7.60
CA SER A 26 7.86 -1.84 -6.32
C SER A 26 8.34 -2.69 -5.14
N MET A 27 8.30 -4.03 -5.27
CA MET A 27 8.67 -4.95 -4.20
C MET A 27 10.16 -5.37 -4.25
N ASN A 28 10.89 -5.03 -5.31
CA ASN A 28 12.24 -5.55 -5.54
C ASN A 28 13.21 -5.24 -4.38
N ASP A 29 13.20 -4.00 -3.87
CA ASP A 29 14.07 -3.60 -2.77
C ASP A 29 13.71 -4.30 -1.46
N VAL A 30 12.42 -4.43 -1.16
CA VAL A 30 11.92 -5.11 0.06
C VAL A 30 12.26 -6.59 0.00
N VAL A 31 12.04 -7.24 -1.14
CA VAL A 31 12.39 -8.65 -1.37
C VAL A 31 13.89 -8.87 -1.20
N ARG A 32 14.73 -7.98 -1.72
CA ARG A 32 16.18 -8.03 -1.55
C ARG A 32 16.59 -7.90 -0.09
N GLN A 33 15.96 -7.01 0.67
CA GLN A 33 16.22 -6.84 2.11
C GLN A 33 15.86 -8.10 2.90
N ILE A 34 14.74 -8.74 2.58
CA ILE A 34 14.25 -9.94 3.29
C ILE A 34 15.10 -11.18 2.92
N THR A 35 15.34 -11.37 1.62
CA THR A 35 15.90 -12.64 1.10
C THR A 35 17.39 -12.59 0.82
N GLY A 36 17.97 -11.40 0.69
CA GLY A 36 19.33 -11.18 0.19
C GLY A 36 19.48 -11.42 -1.32
N VAL A 37 18.38 -11.65 -2.04
CA VAL A 37 18.38 -11.96 -3.48
C VAL A 37 17.74 -10.83 -4.27
N THR A 38 18.42 -10.37 -5.33
CA THR A 38 17.85 -9.40 -6.28
C THR A 38 17.11 -10.14 -7.37
N VAL A 39 15.83 -9.88 -7.51
CA VAL A 39 15.00 -10.41 -8.59
C VAL A 39 15.26 -9.57 -9.85
N ARG A 40 15.70 -10.22 -10.93
CA ARG A 40 16.06 -9.54 -12.20
C ARG A 40 14.88 -9.39 -13.16
N GLU A 41 13.94 -10.34 -13.12
CA GLU A 41 12.75 -10.30 -13.96
C GLU A 41 11.62 -9.66 -13.14
N THR A 42 11.34 -8.40 -13.40
CA THR A 42 10.25 -7.66 -12.75
C THR A 42 9.11 -7.39 -13.74
N ILE A 43 7.94 -7.16 -13.18
CA ILE A 43 6.73 -6.76 -13.91
C ILE A 43 6.23 -5.43 -13.32
N PRO A 44 5.65 -4.54 -14.13
CA PRO A 44 5.06 -3.31 -13.64
C PRO A 44 3.88 -3.57 -12.71
N ASP A 45 3.78 -2.80 -11.62
CA ASP A 45 2.69 -2.92 -10.64
C ASP A 45 1.31 -2.69 -11.26
N ARG A 46 1.20 -1.86 -12.29
CA ARG A 46 -0.05 -1.58 -13.01
C ARG A 46 -0.77 -2.83 -13.52
N LEU A 47 -0.05 -3.92 -13.83
CA LEU A 47 -0.68 -5.18 -14.26
C LEU A 47 -1.57 -5.79 -13.18
N MET A 48 -1.24 -5.58 -11.91
CA MET A 48 -2.11 -5.95 -10.80
C MET A 48 -3.31 -5.01 -10.70
N ASP A 49 -3.11 -3.72 -10.98
CA ASP A 49 -4.17 -2.72 -10.90
C ASP A 49 -5.17 -2.84 -12.05
N GLU A 50 -4.72 -3.31 -13.22
CA GLU A 50 -5.53 -3.53 -14.43
C GLU A 50 -6.26 -4.89 -14.43
N ALA A 51 -5.88 -5.82 -13.55
CA ALA A 51 -6.51 -7.14 -13.47
C ALA A 51 -7.98 -7.03 -13.05
N ASP A 52 -8.88 -7.71 -13.77
CA ASP A 52 -10.30 -7.78 -13.44
C ASP A 52 -10.53 -8.59 -12.17
N GLU A 53 -9.82 -9.71 -12.03
CA GLU A 53 -9.92 -10.62 -10.89
C GLU A 53 -8.54 -11.01 -10.37
N ILE A 54 -8.40 -11.05 -9.06
CA ILE A 54 -7.17 -11.46 -8.36
C ILE A 54 -7.54 -12.54 -7.35
N GLU A 55 -6.94 -13.72 -7.52
CA GLU A 55 -7.03 -14.81 -6.57
C GLU A 55 -5.70 -15.01 -5.85
N VAL A 56 -5.74 -15.00 -4.52
CA VAL A 56 -4.55 -15.26 -3.69
C VAL A 56 -4.49 -16.73 -3.34
N ILE A 57 -3.49 -17.42 -3.88
CA ILE A 57 -3.20 -18.80 -3.50
C ILE A 57 -2.27 -18.77 -2.29
N ASP A 58 -2.87 -18.87 -1.10
CA ASP A 58 -2.14 -18.84 0.16
C ASP A 58 -1.65 -20.24 0.54
N LEU A 59 -0.33 -20.41 0.54
CA LEU A 59 0.33 -21.65 0.95
C LEU A 59 1.20 -21.41 2.18
N PRO A 60 0.96 -22.14 3.29
CA PRO A 60 1.80 -22.01 4.49
C PRO A 60 3.27 -22.29 4.18
N PRO A 61 4.22 -21.54 4.79
CA PRO A 61 5.65 -21.70 4.53
C PRO A 61 6.17 -23.14 4.68
N ASP A 62 5.69 -23.86 5.68
CA ASP A 62 6.13 -25.25 5.94
C ASP A 62 5.67 -26.19 4.82
N GLU A 63 4.48 -26.01 4.29
CA GLU A 63 3.96 -26.79 3.17
C GLU A 63 4.74 -26.50 1.88
N LEU A 64 5.06 -25.22 1.62
CA LEU A 64 5.87 -24.85 0.46
C LEU A 64 7.28 -25.46 0.54
N ILE A 65 7.91 -25.41 1.71
CA ILE A 65 9.23 -26.04 1.94
C ILE A 65 9.14 -27.55 1.72
N GLN A 66 8.08 -28.20 2.21
CA GLN A 66 7.87 -29.62 1.97
C GLN A 66 7.75 -29.92 0.47
N ARG A 67 6.95 -29.17 -0.28
CA ARG A 67 6.82 -29.32 -1.74
C ARG A 67 8.12 -29.10 -2.49
N LEU A 68 8.98 -28.21 -2.01
CA LEU A 68 10.32 -28.00 -2.53
C LEU A 68 11.20 -29.25 -2.32
N HIS A 69 11.20 -29.84 -1.12
CA HIS A 69 11.92 -31.08 -0.82
C HIS A 69 11.41 -32.28 -1.63
N GLU A 70 10.13 -32.32 -1.93
CA GLU A 70 9.50 -33.35 -2.77
C GLU A 70 9.79 -33.16 -4.27
N GLY A 71 10.53 -32.10 -4.66
CA GLY A 71 10.86 -31.79 -6.05
C GLY A 71 9.68 -31.31 -6.90
N LYS A 72 8.58 -30.92 -6.26
CA LYS A 72 7.34 -30.44 -6.95
C LYS A 72 7.45 -29.01 -7.49
N VAL A 73 8.45 -28.24 -7.07
CA VAL A 73 8.65 -26.84 -7.46
C VAL A 73 9.90 -26.67 -8.31
N TYR A 74 11.00 -27.33 -7.92
CA TYR A 74 12.28 -27.33 -8.62
C TYR A 74 12.86 -28.73 -8.68
N VAL A 75 13.75 -28.98 -9.66
CA VAL A 75 14.55 -30.20 -9.65
C VAL A 75 15.45 -30.25 -8.40
N PRO A 76 15.66 -31.42 -7.77
CA PRO A 76 16.25 -31.54 -6.42
C PRO A 76 17.58 -30.82 -6.22
N GLN A 77 18.44 -30.78 -7.23
CA GLN A 77 19.76 -30.12 -7.15
C GLN A 77 19.67 -28.59 -7.10
N GLN A 78 18.66 -28.00 -7.74
CA GLN A 78 18.42 -26.55 -7.71
C GLN A 78 17.62 -26.15 -6.46
N ALA A 79 16.77 -27.05 -5.97
CA ALA A 79 15.98 -26.84 -4.76
C ALA A 79 16.85 -26.61 -3.53
N ALA A 80 17.94 -27.39 -3.35
CA ALA A 80 18.83 -27.29 -2.18
C ALA A 80 19.42 -25.88 -2.03
N GLN A 81 19.97 -25.29 -3.10
CA GLN A 81 20.54 -23.95 -3.08
C GLN A 81 19.46 -22.85 -2.89
N ALA A 82 18.28 -23.05 -3.46
CA ALA A 82 17.16 -22.11 -3.34
C ALA A 82 16.62 -22.09 -1.90
N ILE A 83 16.49 -23.26 -1.25
CA ILE A 83 16.06 -23.39 0.15
C ILE A 83 17.02 -22.71 1.11
N GLU A 84 18.32 -22.84 0.90
CA GLU A 84 19.33 -22.25 1.79
C GLU A 84 19.33 -20.72 1.79
N LYS A 85 18.89 -20.08 0.73
CA LYS A 85 18.95 -18.62 0.57
C LYS A 85 17.55 -17.99 0.58
N PHE A 86 16.76 -18.26 -0.44
CA PHE A 86 15.48 -17.60 -0.67
C PHE A 86 14.34 -18.22 0.14
N PHE A 87 14.20 -19.55 0.11
CA PHE A 87 13.07 -20.28 0.69
C PHE A 87 13.24 -20.63 2.17
N ARG A 88 13.86 -19.74 2.94
CA ARG A 88 13.88 -19.87 4.40
C ARG A 88 12.50 -19.58 4.97
N LYS A 89 12.08 -20.29 6.01
CA LYS A 89 10.76 -20.12 6.64
C LYS A 89 10.46 -18.66 6.98
N GLY A 90 11.41 -17.92 7.56
CA GLY A 90 11.26 -16.50 7.87
C GLY A 90 11.03 -15.63 6.65
N ASN A 91 11.79 -15.86 5.56
CA ASN A 91 11.62 -15.14 4.31
C ASN A 91 10.24 -15.39 3.71
N LEU A 92 9.82 -16.66 3.67
CA LEU A 92 8.50 -17.05 3.15
C LEU A 92 7.35 -16.47 3.98
N THR A 93 7.51 -16.42 5.31
CA THR A 93 6.52 -15.77 6.18
C THR A 93 6.39 -14.28 5.86
N ALA A 94 7.52 -13.58 5.68
CA ALA A 94 7.52 -12.16 5.33
C ALA A 94 6.94 -11.92 3.92
N LEU A 95 7.32 -12.73 2.92
CA LEU A 95 6.76 -12.62 1.57
C LEU A 95 5.25 -12.92 1.53
N ARG A 96 4.78 -13.90 2.33
CA ARG A 96 3.38 -14.21 2.49
C ARG A 96 2.60 -13.03 3.08
N GLU A 97 3.12 -12.41 4.13
CA GLU A 97 2.53 -11.21 4.75
C GLU A 97 2.39 -10.08 3.73
N ILE A 98 3.45 -9.79 2.95
CA ILE A 98 3.42 -8.76 1.91
C ILE A 98 2.39 -9.09 0.83
N SER A 99 2.28 -10.35 0.42
CA SER A 99 1.30 -10.79 -0.59
C SER A 99 -0.13 -10.56 -0.12
N LEU A 100 -0.43 -10.96 1.12
CA LEU A 100 -1.77 -10.79 1.72
C LEU A 100 -2.11 -9.31 1.91
N ARG A 101 -1.14 -8.50 2.34
CA ARG A 101 -1.31 -7.05 2.48
C ARG A 101 -1.60 -6.39 1.13
N ARG A 102 -0.84 -6.72 0.09
CA ARG A 102 -1.06 -6.18 -1.25
C ARG A 102 -2.43 -6.56 -1.83
N ALA A 103 -2.88 -7.79 -1.57
CA ALA A 103 -4.22 -8.20 -1.95
C ALA A 103 -5.32 -7.45 -1.18
N ALA A 104 -5.12 -7.23 0.11
CA ALA A 104 -6.05 -6.45 0.94
C ALA A 104 -6.16 -4.99 0.45
N GLU A 105 -5.05 -4.35 0.10
CA GLU A 105 -5.03 -3.01 -0.50
C GLU A 105 -5.88 -2.95 -1.79
N ARG A 106 -5.78 -3.97 -2.63
CA ARG A 106 -6.58 -4.05 -3.86
C ARG A 106 -8.08 -4.18 -3.58
N VAL A 107 -8.46 -5.01 -2.62
CA VAL A 107 -9.86 -5.15 -2.19
C VAL A 107 -10.40 -3.83 -1.64
N ASP A 108 -9.59 -3.10 -0.89
CA ASP A 108 -9.95 -1.78 -0.36
C ASP A 108 -10.18 -0.75 -1.48
N ASP A 109 -9.35 -0.74 -2.52
CA ASP A 109 -9.54 0.13 -3.68
C ASP A 109 -10.81 -0.24 -4.49
N GLN A 110 -11.10 -1.53 -4.63
CA GLN A 110 -12.35 -2.00 -5.24
C GLN A 110 -13.56 -1.55 -4.42
N MET A 111 -13.51 -1.69 -3.09
CA MET A 111 -14.55 -1.25 -2.18
C MET A 111 -14.80 0.26 -2.32
N ARG A 112 -13.75 1.07 -2.29
CA ARG A 112 -13.85 2.53 -2.48
C ARG A 112 -14.45 2.90 -3.84
N SER A 113 -14.08 2.17 -4.87
CA SER A 113 -14.61 2.39 -6.23
C SER A 113 -16.08 2.02 -6.32
N TYR A 114 -16.49 0.91 -5.70
CA TYR A 114 -17.88 0.50 -5.59
C TYR A 114 -18.72 1.53 -4.82
N MET A 115 -18.24 1.98 -3.65
CA MET A 115 -18.93 3.01 -2.86
C MET A 115 -19.15 4.29 -3.67
N ARG A 116 -18.13 4.75 -4.41
CA ARG A 116 -18.25 5.92 -5.30
C ARG A 116 -19.28 5.70 -6.41
N ALA A 117 -19.24 4.55 -7.08
CA ALA A 117 -20.16 4.22 -8.17
C ALA A 117 -21.62 4.13 -7.71
N GLN A 118 -21.86 3.66 -6.48
CA GLN A 118 -23.19 3.51 -5.89
C GLN A 118 -23.63 4.73 -5.07
N SER A 119 -22.84 5.82 -5.07
CA SER A 119 -23.13 7.04 -4.29
C SER A 119 -23.38 6.73 -2.79
N ILE A 120 -22.69 5.72 -2.25
CA ILE A 120 -22.77 5.35 -0.85
C ILE A 120 -22.03 6.42 -0.05
N SER A 121 -22.76 7.14 0.80
CA SER A 121 -22.21 8.16 1.69
C SER A 121 -22.01 7.61 3.09
N GLY A 122 -20.76 7.66 3.56
CA GLY A 122 -20.36 7.24 4.90
C GLY A 122 -19.32 6.13 4.88
N PRO A 123 -18.48 6.06 5.91
CA PRO A 123 -17.43 5.06 5.98
C PRO A 123 -18.02 3.66 6.22
N TRP A 124 -17.47 2.68 5.55
CA TRP A 124 -17.67 1.29 5.92
C TRP A 124 -16.56 0.88 6.89
N PRO A 125 -16.88 0.33 8.06
CA PRO A 125 -15.89 -0.03 9.08
C PRO A 125 -15.11 -1.30 8.67
N ALA A 126 -14.38 -1.20 7.56
CA ALA A 126 -13.56 -2.31 7.06
C ALA A 126 -12.16 -2.35 7.71
N GLY A 127 -11.83 -1.37 8.53
CA GLY A 127 -10.57 -1.25 9.26
C GLY A 127 -10.46 0.13 9.91
N ASP A 128 -9.65 0.22 10.96
CA ASP A 128 -9.36 1.50 11.59
C ASP A 128 -8.47 2.34 10.68
N ARG A 129 -8.83 3.62 10.52
CA ARG A 129 -8.04 4.62 9.81
C ARG A 129 -7.98 5.90 10.61
N ILE A 130 -6.86 6.57 10.54
CA ILE A 130 -6.61 7.79 11.32
C ILE A 130 -6.44 8.97 10.39
N LEU A 131 -7.25 9.98 10.62
CA LEU A 131 -7.13 11.27 9.95
C LEU A 131 -6.57 12.31 10.91
N VAL A 132 -5.43 12.88 10.56
CA VAL A 132 -4.78 13.97 11.30
C VAL A 132 -4.89 15.27 10.50
N CYS A 133 -5.59 16.25 11.07
CA CYS A 133 -5.71 17.58 10.45
C CYS A 133 -4.59 18.50 10.94
N LEU A 134 -3.76 18.97 10.04
CA LEU A 134 -2.71 19.94 10.36
C LEU A 134 -3.16 21.37 10.12
N SER A 135 -2.58 22.24 10.94
CA SER A 135 -2.69 23.69 10.79
C SER A 135 -1.32 24.34 11.04
N SER A 136 -1.25 25.65 10.96
CA SER A 136 -0.05 26.43 11.32
C SER A 136 0.24 26.48 12.83
N HIS A 137 -0.55 25.78 13.64
CA HIS A 137 -0.38 25.79 15.09
C HIS A 137 0.98 25.19 15.53
N PRO A 138 1.67 25.76 16.52
CA PRO A 138 2.97 25.26 17.00
C PRO A 138 2.99 23.80 17.48
N LEU A 139 1.84 23.28 17.90
CA LEU A 139 1.72 21.87 18.32
C LEU A 139 1.60 20.87 17.15
N GLY A 140 1.65 21.30 15.90
CA GLY A 140 1.50 20.44 14.73
C GLY A 140 2.46 19.25 14.74
N GLU A 141 3.71 19.44 15.09
CA GLU A 141 4.71 18.38 15.20
C GLU A 141 4.31 17.30 16.27
N ARG A 142 3.79 17.74 17.41
CA ARG A 142 3.31 16.83 18.45
C ARG A 142 2.10 16.05 17.99
N LEU A 143 1.22 16.68 17.22
CA LEU A 143 0.03 16.04 16.66
C LEU A 143 0.42 14.94 15.64
N VAL A 144 1.38 15.23 14.75
CA VAL A 144 1.93 14.24 13.82
C VAL A 144 2.47 13.01 14.55
N ARG A 145 3.31 13.23 15.58
CA ARG A 145 3.88 12.14 16.38
C ARG A 145 2.81 11.35 17.17
N ALA A 146 1.76 12.04 17.62
CA ALA A 146 0.64 11.38 18.30
C ALA A 146 -0.18 10.52 17.32
N GLY A 147 -0.46 11.05 16.13
CA GLY A 147 -1.13 10.31 15.05
C GLY A 147 -0.35 9.05 14.67
N ARG A 148 0.98 9.16 14.53
CA ARG A 148 1.82 8.00 14.25
C ARG A 148 1.71 6.93 15.34
N ARG A 149 1.83 7.30 16.61
CA ARG A 149 1.71 6.32 17.72
C ARG A 149 0.35 5.62 17.70
N LEU A 150 -0.73 6.40 17.53
CA LEU A 150 -2.07 5.82 17.46
C LEU A 150 -2.23 4.88 16.27
N ALA A 151 -1.65 5.23 15.12
CA ALA A 151 -1.63 4.37 13.94
C ALA A 151 -0.87 3.06 14.21
N ASP A 152 0.27 3.14 14.89
CA ASP A 152 1.04 1.95 15.27
C ASP A 152 0.27 1.07 16.28
N ASP A 153 -0.34 1.69 17.30
CA ASP A 153 -1.09 0.98 18.34
C ASP A 153 -2.31 0.24 17.78
N LEU A 154 -2.98 0.83 16.79
CA LEU A 154 -4.15 0.26 16.12
C LEU A 154 -3.80 -0.56 14.86
N ASN A 155 -2.52 -0.60 14.49
CA ASN A 155 -2.08 -1.14 13.19
C ASN A 155 -2.90 -0.60 12.01
N ALA A 156 -3.17 0.71 12.04
CA ALA A 156 -4.07 1.42 11.15
C ALA A 156 -3.30 2.25 10.12
N GLU A 157 -3.88 2.38 8.93
CA GLU A 157 -3.45 3.41 7.98
C GLU A 157 -3.72 4.80 8.55
N TRP A 158 -2.86 5.76 8.25
CA TRP A 158 -3.07 7.12 8.67
C TRP A 158 -2.78 8.14 7.59
N VAL A 159 -3.62 9.15 7.57
CA VAL A 159 -3.58 10.24 6.60
C VAL A 159 -3.43 11.55 7.33
N VAL A 160 -2.56 12.40 6.84
CA VAL A 160 -2.38 13.76 7.33
C VAL A 160 -2.89 14.73 6.28
N VAL A 161 -3.88 15.52 6.66
CA VAL A 161 -4.55 16.47 5.77
C VAL A 161 -4.25 17.90 6.19
N PHE A 162 -3.88 18.73 5.22
CA PHE A 162 -3.89 20.17 5.35
C PHE A 162 -4.96 20.76 4.42
N VAL A 163 -5.87 21.56 4.98
CA VAL A 163 -6.91 22.25 4.18
C VAL A 163 -6.42 23.65 3.85
N GLU A 164 -6.23 23.90 2.57
CA GLU A 164 -5.89 25.22 2.06
C GLU A 164 -7.15 26.05 1.82
N THR A 165 -7.32 27.14 2.55
CA THR A 165 -8.42 28.08 2.40
C THR A 165 -7.92 29.41 1.84
N ALA A 166 -8.83 30.25 1.34
CA ALA A 166 -8.49 31.59 0.85
C ALA A 166 -7.70 32.44 1.87
N GLY A 167 -7.93 32.24 3.18
CA GLY A 167 -7.16 32.90 4.25
C GLY A 167 -5.69 32.55 4.26
N HIS A 168 -5.29 31.41 3.72
CA HIS A 168 -3.89 30.98 3.66
C HIS A 168 -3.05 31.75 2.63
N LEU A 169 -3.67 32.44 1.66
CA LEU A 169 -2.96 33.28 0.69
C LEU A 169 -2.16 34.41 1.38
N HIS A 170 -2.65 34.89 2.51
CA HIS A 170 -2.01 35.96 3.29
C HIS A 170 -1.28 35.44 4.54
N MET A 171 -1.06 34.15 4.64
CA MET A 171 -0.39 33.53 5.78
C MET A 171 1.07 33.98 5.86
N PRO A 172 1.57 34.32 7.06
CA PRO A 172 3.00 34.63 7.29
C PRO A 172 3.89 33.48 6.81
N ARG A 173 5.08 33.86 6.28
CA ARG A 173 6.06 32.89 5.76
C ARG A 173 6.43 31.81 6.79
N GLU A 174 6.63 32.20 8.02
CA GLU A 174 6.95 31.30 9.13
C GLU A 174 5.91 30.20 9.31
N ASN A 175 4.62 30.55 9.21
CA ASN A 175 3.53 29.60 9.35
C ASN A 175 3.49 28.62 8.17
N ARG A 176 3.74 29.09 6.94
CA ARG A 176 3.85 28.21 5.76
C ARG A 176 5.01 27.22 5.88
N GLU A 177 6.16 27.72 6.31
CA GLU A 177 7.33 26.86 6.54
C GLU A 177 7.09 25.84 7.66
N ARG A 178 6.31 26.19 8.69
CA ARG A 178 5.93 25.27 9.77
C ARG A 178 5.02 24.18 9.26
N ILE A 179 4.01 24.52 8.48
CA ILE A 179 3.11 23.54 7.86
C ILE A 179 3.92 22.59 7.00
N GLN A 180 4.77 23.10 6.10
CA GLN A 180 5.57 22.25 5.21
C GLN A 180 6.51 21.32 5.98
N ARG A 181 7.15 21.80 7.05
CA ARG A 181 7.98 20.93 7.92
C ARG A 181 7.17 19.82 8.56
N ASN A 182 5.95 20.12 9.03
CA ASN A 182 5.08 19.11 9.65
C ASN A 182 4.53 18.10 8.64
N LEU A 183 4.21 18.52 7.41
CA LEU A 183 3.81 17.61 6.33
C LEU A 183 4.97 16.69 5.92
N ASN A 184 6.16 17.23 5.73
CA ASN A 184 7.35 16.43 5.44
C ASN A 184 7.67 15.44 6.58
N LEU A 185 7.51 15.85 7.84
CA LEU A 185 7.67 14.95 8.98
C LEU A 185 6.66 13.82 8.95
N ALA A 186 5.40 14.12 8.64
CA ALA A 186 4.34 13.12 8.54
C ALA A 186 4.66 12.08 7.44
N GLU A 187 5.09 12.54 6.28
CA GLU A 187 5.50 11.68 5.16
C GLU A 187 6.69 10.79 5.53
N GLN A 188 7.73 11.35 6.17
CA GLN A 188 8.88 10.60 6.69
C GLN A 188 8.48 9.54 7.73
N MET A 189 7.38 9.78 8.46
CA MET A 189 6.82 8.85 9.44
C MET A 189 5.80 7.86 8.82
N GLY A 190 5.67 7.84 7.49
CA GLY A 190 4.82 6.90 6.77
C GLY A 190 3.35 7.29 6.68
N ALA A 191 3.02 8.56 6.89
CA ALA A 191 1.67 9.05 6.61
C ALA A 191 1.47 9.24 5.12
N ARG A 192 0.26 8.97 4.65
CA ARG A 192 -0.21 9.56 3.39
C ARG A 192 -0.53 11.04 3.64
N VAL A 193 0.08 11.93 2.88
CA VAL A 193 -0.08 13.38 3.04
C VAL A 193 -0.95 13.93 1.91
N GLU A 194 -1.98 14.70 2.27
CA GLU A 194 -2.92 15.29 1.32
C GLU A 194 -3.11 16.78 1.57
N ASN A 195 -2.97 17.58 0.51
CA ASN A 195 -3.31 19.00 0.50
C ASN A 195 -4.64 19.17 -0.25
N ILE A 196 -5.66 19.62 0.44
CA ILE A 196 -6.99 19.79 -0.11
C ILE A 196 -7.43 21.25 -0.01
N SER A 197 -8.05 21.76 -1.06
CA SER A 197 -8.58 23.13 -1.07
C SER A 197 -10.04 23.13 -0.65
N GLY A 198 -10.44 24.13 0.17
CA GLY A 198 -11.81 24.26 0.61
C GLY A 198 -12.12 25.62 1.22
N THR A 199 -13.39 25.91 1.40
CA THR A 199 -13.88 27.16 2.01
C THR A 199 -14.00 27.07 3.53
N SER A 200 -14.32 25.89 4.04
CA SER A 200 -14.45 25.57 5.47
C SER A 200 -13.57 24.38 5.78
N VAL A 201 -12.68 24.51 6.77
CA VAL A 201 -11.78 23.43 7.17
C VAL A 201 -12.58 22.20 7.65
N ALA A 202 -13.56 22.42 8.51
CA ALA A 202 -14.36 21.34 9.08
C ALA A 202 -15.14 20.56 8.02
N ASP A 203 -15.88 21.27 7.16
CA ASP A 203 -16.69 20.64 6.12
C ASP A 203 -15.82 19.88 5.10
N THR A 204 -14.70 20.49 4.70
CA THR A 204 -13.76 19.89 3.74
C THR A 204 -13.12 18.63 4.30
N VAL A 205 -12.75 18.64 5.58
CA VAL A 205 -12.19 17.45 6.26
C VAL A 205 -13.23 16.35 6.39
N LEU A 206 -14.47 16.68 6.77
CA LEU A 206 -15.54 15.68 6.89
C LEU A 206 -15.93 15.09 5.53
N GLU A 207 -15.95 15.91 4.48
CA GLU A 207 -16.17 15.43 3.12
C GLU A 207 -15.04 14.50 2.65
N TYR A 208 -13.79 14.89 2.89
CA TYR A 208 -12.63 14.06 2.61
C TYR A 208 -12.70 12.73 3.37
N ALA A 209 -12.99 12.75 4.67
CA ALA A 209 -13.08 11.56 5.49
C ALA A 209 -14.14 10.57 4.95
N ARG A 210 -15.34 11.08 4.61
CA ARG A 210 -16.40 10.26 4.02
C ARG A 210 -16.00 9.64 2.68
N ARG A 211 -15.39 10.44 1.79
CA ARG A 211 -14.98 10.00 0.45
C ARG A 211 -13.82 9.01 0.48
N SER A 212 -12.92 9.14 1.43
CA SER A 212 -11.71 8.33 1.56
C SER A 212 -11.88 7.17 2.54
N ASN A 213 -13.07 7.01 3.10
CA ASN A 213 -13.39 5.96 4.08
C ASN A 213 -12.44 5.97 5.30
N VAL A 214 -12.22 7.16 5.88
CA VAL A 214 -11.35 7.39 7.07
C VAL A 214 -12.20 7.78 8.25
#